data_3a30fc70b6e6f3780e3f7134bac6a758
#
_entry.id   3a30fc70b6e6f3780e3f7134bac6a758
#
_cell.length_a   1.000
_cell.length_b   1.000
_cell.length_c   1.000
_cell.angle_alpha   90.00
_cell.angle_beta   90.00
_cell.angle_gamma   90.00
#
_symmetry.space_group_name_H-M   'P 1'
#
loop_
_entity.id
_entity.type
_entity.pdbx_description
1 polymer ?
#
loop_
_entity_poly.entity_id
_entity_poly.type
_entity_poly.pdbx_seq_one_letter_code
_entity_poly.pdbx_strand_id
1 'polypeptide(L)'
;MAESMDIIELIDSDDRFGPTNALLPASGRTDLKEWQKSVQSLLRTLQRPRYVATGLLPEFQQLDARNAFIQNNQLPHYDKAEWKSSDMSLQEKLQIYADAMADDPAPLIEELNARLVALDDIVYCEHYCTEGGLSLDDVDLWARLRSITVIGGVDWPKGLRKYMDNISELADVPTYDGMAI
;
A
#
# COMPACT_ATOMS: atom_id res chain seq x y z
N MET A 1 -12.28 -1.40 -17.67
CA MET A 1 -10.88 -1.64 -17.23
C MET A 1 -11.01 -2.66 -16.12
N ALA A 2 -10.35 -3.80 -16.21
CA ALA A 2 -10.42 -4.81 -15.16
C ALA A 2 -9.80 -4.25 -13.87
N GLU A 3 -10.45 -4.48 -12.74
CA GLU A 3 -9.90 -4.16 -11.43
C GLU A 3 -8.77 -5.14 -11.09
N SER A 4 -7.87 -4.75 -10.19
CA SER A 4 -6.71 -5.59 -9.81
C SER A 4 -7.13 -6.97 -9.29
N MET A 5 -8.23 -7.06 -8.57
CA MET A 5 -8.74 -8.34 -8.05
C MET A 5 -9.27 -9.23 -9.17
N ASP A 6 -9.95 -8.69 -10.18
CA ASP A 6 -10.39 -9.45 -11.37
C ASP A 6 -9.19 -10.08 -12.11
N ILE A 7 -8.05 -9.36 -12.15
CA ILE A 7 -6.82 -9.86 -12.77
C ILE A 7 -6.23 -11.01 -11.95
N ILE A 8 -6.23 -10.91 -10.63
CA ILE A 8 -5.74 -11.97 -9.73
C ILE A 8 -6.59 -13.23 -9.87
N GLU A 9 -7.92 -13.10 -9.88
CA GLU A 9 -8.84 -14.22 -10.10
C GLU A 9 -8.62 -14.89 -11.46
N LEU A 10 -8.40 -14.09 -12.51
CA LEU A 10 -8.06 -14.62 -13.82
C LEU A 10 -6.75 -15.42 -13.81
N ILE A 11 -5.71 -14.90 -13.16
CA ILE A 11 -4.41 -15.59 -13.06
C ILE A 11 -4.54 -16.87 -12.24
N ASP A 12 -5.25 -16.83 -11.10
CA ASP A 12 -5.43 -17.99 -10.22
C ASP A 12 -6.30 -19.09 -10.84
N SER A 13 -7.14 -18.76 -11.83
CA SER A 13 -7.98 -19.73 -12.54
C SER A 13 -7.34 -20.34 -13.80
N ASP A 14 -6.20 -19.83 -14.26
CA ASP A 14 -5.57 -20.21 -15.52
C ASP A 14 -4.27 -20.98 -15.30
N ASP A 15 -4.26 -22.27 -15.71
CA ASP A 15 -3.13 -23.20 -15.53
C ASP A 15 -1.81 -22.78 -16.23
N ARG A 16 -1.88 -21.83 -17.15
CA ARG A 16 -0.70 -21.26 -17.80
C ARG A 16 0.17 -20.44 -16.82
N PHE A 17 -0.39 -19.99 -15.70
CA PHE A 17 0.31 -19.17 -14.70
C PHE A 17 0.75 -19.96 -13.46
N GLY A 18 0.37 -21.23 -13.34
CA GLY A 18 0.74 -22.08 -12.21
C GLY A 18 -0.41 -22.98 -11.73
N PRO A 19 -0.34 -23.48 -10.51
CA PRO A 19 -1.44 -24.22 -9.90
C PRO A 19 -2.70 -23.35 -9.82
N THR A 20 -3.82 -23.87 -10.31
CA THR A 20 -5.11 -23.16 -10.27
C THR A 20 -5.76 -23.26 -8.90
N ASN A 21 -6.55 -22.23 -8.55
CA ASN A 21 -7.32 -22.16 -7.31
C ASN A 21 -6.40 -22.28 -6.05
N ALA A 22 -5.23 -21.65 -6.13
CA ALA A 22 -4.30 -21.55 -5.01
C ALA A 22 -4.80 -20.61 -3.91
N LEU A 23 -5.70 -19.67 -4.26
CA LEU A 23 -6.28 -18.70 -3.35
C LEU A 23 -7.72 -19.05 -2.99
N LEU A 24 -8.07 -18.93 -1.72
CA LEU A 24 -9.47 -18.93 -1.32
C LEU A 24 -10.14 -17.61 -1.78
N PRO A 25 -11.46 -17.66 -2.06
CA PRO A 25 -12.19 -16.44 -2.40
C PRO A 25 -12.17 -15.43 -1.24
N ALA A 26 -12.46 -14.16 -1.55
CA ALA A 26 -12.58 -13.13 -0.52
C ALA A 26 -13.63 -13.52 0.53
N SER A 27 -13.28 -13.38 1.80
CA SER A 27 -14.12 -13.80 2.94
C SER A 27 -15.37 -12.94 3.14
N GLY A 28 -15.39 -11.74 2.55
CA GLY A 28 -16.44 -10.76 2.79
C GLY A 28 -16.33 -10.03 4.12
N ARG A 29 -15.26 -10.18 4.89
CA ARG A 29 -15.04 -9.49 6.15
C ARG A 29 -15.10 -7.97 5.97
N THR A 30 -15.98 -7.33 6.71
CA THR A 30 -16.17 -5.87 6.65
C THR A 30 -15.14 -5.11 7.46
N ASP A 31 -14.66 -5.66 8.57
CA ASP A 31 -13.68 -5.06 9.47
C ASP A 31 -12.33 -4.80 8.77
N LEU A 32 -11.81 -5.76 8.00
CA LEU A 32 -10.61 -5.56 7.18
C LEU A 32 -10.81 -4.43 6.15
N LYS A 33 -11.96 -4.39 5.48
CA LYS A 33 -12.30 -3.35 4.51
C LYS A 33 -12.48 -1.97 5.16
N GLU A 34 -13.06 -1.92 6.34
CA GLU A 34 -13.21 -0.70 7.13
C GLU A 34 -11.86 -0.17 7.60
N TRP A 35 -10.98 -1.05 8.08
CA TRP A 35 -9.62 -0.68 8.41
C TRP A 35 -8.88 -0.08 7.20
N GLN A 36 -8.90 -0.77 6.06
CA GLN A 36 -8.26 -0.30 4.83
C GLN A 36 -8.75 1.08 4.39
N LYS A 37 -10.08 1.32 4.48
CA LYS A 37 -10.66 2.63 4.18
C LYS A 37 -10.18 3.70 5.17
N SER A 38 -10.10 3.35 6.45
CA SER A 38 -9.73 4.29 7.51
C SER A 38 -8.31 4.80 7.40
N VAL A 39 -7.38 3.99 6.86
CA VAL A 39 -5.96 4.35 6.70
C VAL A 39 -5.63 4.93 5.33
N GLN A 40 -6.52 4.86 4.36
CA GLN A 40 -6.20 5.18 2.96
C GLN A 40 -5.67 6.60 2.77
N SER A 41 -6.27 7.59 3.43
CA SER A 41 -5.82 8.99 3.36
C SER A 41 -4.44 9.16 3.98
N LEU A 42 -4.27 8.63 5.19
CA LEU A 42 -3.01 8.65 5.93
C LEU A 42 -1.87 8.02 5.11
N LEU A 43 -2.10 6.85 4.57
CA LEU A 43 -1.11 6.15 3.74
C LEU A 43 -0.75 6.94 2.48
N ARG A 44 -1.72 7.53 1.79
CA ARG A 44 -1.45 8.35 0.60
C ARG A 44 -0.57 9.56 0.92
N THR A 45 -0.76 10.18 2.08
CA THR A 45 0.07 11.29 2.54
C THR A 45 1.50 10.84 2.82
N LEU A 46 1.68 9.71 3.47
CA LEU A 46 3.00 9.20 3.83
C LEU A 46 3.76 8.54 2.66
N GLN A 47 3.08 7.72 1.87
CA GLN A 47 3.73 6.88 0.84
C GLN A 47 4.05 7.64 -0.45
N ARG A 48 3.09 8.43 -0.96
CA ARG A 48 3.21 9.05 -2.29
C ARG A 48 4.43 9.96 -2.43
N PRO A 49 4.73 10.84 -1.47
CA PRO A 49 5.95 11.64 -1.51
C PRO A 49 7.21 10.77 -1.48
N ARG A 50 7.21 9.70 -0.68
CA ARG A 50 8.34 8.78 -0.55
C ARG A 50 8.64 8.00 -1.82
N TYR A 51 7.61 7.52 -2.52
CA TYR A 51 7.79 6.86 -3.82
C TYR A 51 8.49 7.75 -4.83
N VAL A 52 8.12 9.03 -4.85
CA VAL A 52 8.66 9.99 -5.81
C VAL A 52 10.04 10.50 -5.41
N ALA A 53 10.22 10.84 -4.13
CA ALA A 53 11.46 11.48 -3.66
C ALA A 53 12.70 10.61 -3.85
N THR A 54 12.56 9.31 -3.69
CA THR A 54 13.68 8.38 -3.65
C THR A 54 13.86 7.57 -4.92
N GLY A 55 12.86 7.53 -5.80
CA GLY A 55 12.89 6.62 -6.94
C GLY A 55 13.04 5.16 -6.49
N LEU A 56 12.47 4.81 -5.31
CA LEU A 56 12.62 3.52 -4.64
C LEU A 56 12.17 2.34 -5.50
N LEU A 57 11.13 2.54 -6.27
CA LEU A 57 10.60 1.52 -7.16
C LEU A 57 11.21 1.72 -8.56
N PRO A 58 11.52 0.64 -9.30
CA PRO A 58 12.09 0.76 -10.64
C PRO A 58 11.33 1.72 -11.56
N GLU A 59 10.01 1.72 -11.47
CA GLU A 59 9.14 2.63 -12.23
C GLU A 59 9.35 4.12 -11.91
N PHE A 60 9.82 4.45 -10.70
CA PHE A 60 10.08 5.84 -10.29
C PHE A 60 11.52 6.29 -10.48
N GLN A 61 12.40 5.47 -11.05
CA GLN A 61 13.75 5.88 -11.39
C GLN A 61 13.77 6.83 -12.61
N GLN A 62 12.75 6.76 -13.46
CA GLN A 62 12.62 7.62 -14.62
C GLN A 62 11.84 8.89 -14.27
N LEU A 63 12.37 10.06 -14.70
CA LEU A 63 11.75 11.35 -14.44
C LEU A 63 10.32 11.44 -15.00
N ASP A 64 10.11 10.96 -16.21
CA ASP A 64 8.80 11.01 -16.86
C ASP A 64 7.75 10.17 -16.12
N ALA A 65 8.15 9.01 -15.59
CA ALA A 65 7.26 8.17 -14.78
C ALA A 65 6.89 8.86 -13.46
N ARG A 66 7.85 9.49 -12.78
CA ARG A 66 7.58 10.31 -11.58
C ARG A 66 6.63 11.46 -11.87
N ASN A 67 6.88 12.19 -12.94
CA ASN A 67 6.03 13.32 -13.36
C ASN A 67 4.60 12.85 -13.68
N ALA A 68 4.46 11.74 -14.42
CA ALA A 68 3.16 11.15 -14.72
C ALA A 68 2.44 10.68 -13.46
N PHE A 69 3.16 10.09 -12.50
CA PHE A 69 2.58 9.70 -11.22
C PHE A 69 2.04 10.92 -10.45
N ILE A 70 2.85 11.97 -10.30
CA ILE A 70 2.45 13.21 -9.61
C ILE A 70 1.25 13.86 -10.31
N GLN A 71 1.24 13.94 -11.64
CA GLN A 71 0.12 14.50 -12.39
C GLN A 71 -1.21 13.77 -12.13
N ASN A 72 -1.17 12.48 -11.87
CA ASN A 72 -2.37 11.65 -11.75
C ASN A 72 -2.78 11.32 -10.31
N ASN A 73 -1.93 11.61 -9.31
CA ASN A 73 -2.12 11.21 -7.93
C ASN A 73 -2.03 12.42 -6.98
N GLN A 74 -3.17 12.98 -6.60
CA GLN A 74 -3.24 14.07 -5.63
C GLN A 74 -2.87 13.60 -4.21
N LEU A 75 -2.35 14.50 -3.40
CA LEU A 75 -2.28 14.30 -1.96
C LEU A 75 -3.68 14.51 -1.32
N PRO A 76 -3.99 13.86 -0.19
CA PRO A 76 -5.37 13.78 0.35
C PRO A 76 -6.07 15.09 0.68
N HIS A 77 -5.34 16.19 0.91
CA HIS A 77 -5.93 17.51 1.15
C HIS A 77 -6.32 18.27 -0.13
N TYR A 78 -6.01 17.71 -1.30
CA TYR A 78 -6.47 18.21 -2.59
C TYR A 78 -7.55 17.26 -3.15
N ASP A 79 -8.61 17.80 -3.70
CA ASP A 79 -9.56 16.99 -4.43
C ASP A 79 -9.04 16.64 -5.84
N LYS A 80 -9.64 15.62 -6.44
CA LYS A 80 -9.19 15.10 -7.73
C LYS A 80 -9.45 16.06 -8.89
N ALA A 81 -10.51 16.88 -8.81
CA ALA A 81 -10.87 17.82 -9.87
C ALA A 81 -9.90 19.01 -9.85
N GLU A 82 -9.63 19.55 -8.67
CA GLU A 82 -8.63 20.59 -8.45
C GLU A 82 -7.25 20.15 -8.96
N TRP A 83 -6.81 18.96 -8.54
CA TRP A 83 -5.50 18.42 -8.95
C TRP A 83 -5.36 18.21 -10.44
N LYS A 84 -6.45 17.88 -11.14
CA LYS A 84 -6.47 17.66 -12.59
C LYS A 84 -6.80 18.93 -13.39
N SER A 85 -7.08 20.03 -12.73
CA SER A 85 -7.32 21.32 -13.38
C SER A 85 -6.09 21.76 -14.18
N SER A 86 -6.34 22.42 -15.30
CA SER A 86 -5.30 23.09 -16.08
C SER A 86 -4.66 24.26 -15.35
N ASP A 87 -5.30 24.76 -14.28
CA ASP A 87 -4.82 25.89 -13.50
C ASP A 87 -3.69 25.50 -12.55
N MET A 88 -3.54 24.20 -12.25
CA MET A 88 -2.45 23.67 -11.43
C MET A 88 -1.35 23.06 -12.31
N SER A 89 -0.24 23.74 -12.42
CA SER A 89 0.90 23.31 -13.22
C SER A 89 1.61 22.08 -12.61
N LEU A 90 2.37 21.35 -13.43
CA LEU A 90 3.23 20.28 -12.94
C LEU A 90 4.25 20.79 -11.91
N GLN A 91 4.80 21.99 -12.10
CA GLN A 91 5.78 22.57 -11.18
C GLN A 91 5.19 22.81 -9.79
N GLU A 92 3.95 23.29 -9.70
CA GLU A 92 3.25 23.44 -8.41
C GLU A 92 3.02 22.08 -7.74
N LYS A 93 2.59 21.06 -8.49
CA LYS A 93 2.41 19.70 -7.97
C LYS A 93 3.72 19.08 -7.46
N LEU A 94 4.81 19.29 -8.18
CA LEU A 94 6.14 18.87 -7.76
C LEU A 94 6.55 19.54 -6.45
N GLN A 95 6.29 20.84 -6.29
CA GLN A 95 6.59 21.57 -5.07
C GLN A 95 5.75 21.05 -3.90
N ILE A 96 4.45 20.81 -4.09
CA ILE A 96 3.55 20.24 -3.07
C ILE A 96 4.07 18.88 -2.58
N TYR A 97 4.55 18.03 -3.49
CA TYR A 97 5.13 16.73 -3.12
C TYR A 97 6.46 16.88 -2.36
N ALA A 98 7.28 17.86 -2.73
CA ALA A 98 8.53 18.15 -2.05
C ALA A 98 8.28 18.69 -0.63
N ASP A 99 7.32 19.59 -0.47
CA ASP A 99 6.93 20.15 0.82
C ASP A 99 6.39 19.04 1.75
N ALA A 100 5.50 18.19 1.24
CA ALA A 100 4.96 17.05 1.99
C ALA A 100 6.02 16.02 2.39
N MET A 101 7.14 15.96 1.66
CA MET A 101 8.27 15.09 2.05
C MET A 101 9.17 15.76 3.10
N ALA A 102 9.20 17.11 3.13
CA ALA A 102 9.97 17.88 4.09
C ALA A 102 9.27 18.09 5.44
N ASP A 103 7.94 17.94 5.48
CA ASP A 103 7.15 18.05 6.69
C ASP A 103 7.53 16.97 7.72
N ASP A 104 7.38 17.27 9.01
CA ASP A 104 7.59 16.31 10.08
C ASP A 104 6.55 15.19 10.02
N PRO A 105 6.95 13.93 9.73
CA PRO A 105 6.02 12.83 9.61
C PRO A 105 5.60 12.23 10.97
N ALA A 106 6.22 12.61 12.08
CA ALA A 106 6.04 11.94 13.37
C ALA A 106 4.57 11.85 13.82
N PRO A 107 3.73 12.91 13.74
CA PRO A 107 2.32 12.78 14.12
C PRO A 107 1.53 11.79 13.28
N LEU A 108 1.83 11.71 11.98
CA LEU A 108 1.18 10.79 11.05
C LEU A 108 1.65 9.34 11.27
N ILE A 109 2.92 9.15 11.62
CA ILE A 109 3.47 7.83 11.97
C ILE A 109 2.87 7.34 13.28
N GLU A 110 2.70 8.20 14.28
CA GLU A 110 2.02 7.85 15.53
C GLU A 110 0.56 7.39 15.28
N GLU A 111 -0.18 8.12 14.45
CA GLU A 111 -1.51 7.68 14.03
C GLU A 111 -1.47 6.34 13.29
N LEU A 112 -0.52 6.14 12.38
CA LEU A 112 -0.35 4.89 11.65
C LEU A 112 -0.05 3.72 12.60
N ASN A 113 0.84 3.91 13.56
CA ASN A 113 1.17 2.90 14.58
C ASN A 113 -0.08 2.46 15.37
N ALA A 114 -0.91 3.41 15.79
CA ALA A 114 -2.17 3.09 16.45
C ALA A 114 -3.12 2.28 15.54
N ARG A 115 -3.18 2.59 14.24
CA ARG A 115 -3.97 1.83 13.25
C ARG A 115 -3.41 0.42 13.02
N LEU A 116 -2.11 0.25 13.05
CA LEU A 116 -1.48 -1.08 12.91
C LEU A 116 -1.75 -1.97 14.13
N VAL A 117 -1.76 -1.40 15.34
CA VAL A 117 -2.18 -2.13 16.55
C VAL A 117 -3.62 -2.62 16.42
N ALA A 118 -4.54 -1.75 15.98
CA ALA A 118 -5.94 -2.14 15.75
C ALA A 118 -6.09 -3.20 14.65
N LEU A 119 -5.21 -3.23 13.66
CA LEU A 119 -5.20 -4.28 12.63
C LEU A 119 -4.69 -5.61 13.19
N ASP A 120 -3.63 -5.59 14.01
CA ASP A 120 -3.08 -6.81 14.64
C ASP A 120 -4.15 -7.58 15.44
N ASP A 121 -5.08 -6.85 16.07
CA ASP A 121 -6.20 -7.43 16.82
C ASP A 121 -7.24 -8.15 15.94
N ILE A 122 -7.31 -7.85 14.65
CA ILE A 122 -8.32 -8.39 13.73
C ILE A 122 -7.75 -9.34 12.67
N VAL A 123 -6.44 -9.37 12.45
CA VAL A 123 -5.78 -10.38 11.62
C VAL A 123 -5.88 -11.74 12.30
N TYR A 124 -6.31 -12.76 11.56
CA TYR A 124 -6.61 -14.06 12.14
C TYR A 124 -5.39 -14.74 12.78
N CYS A 125 -4.25 -14.74 12.08
CA CYS A 125 -3.01 -15.32 12.59
C CYS A 125 -1.78 -14.82 11.84
N GLU A 126 -0.61 -15.29 12.26
CA GLU A 126 0.68 -14.92 11.64
C GLU A 126 0.87 -15.44 10.19
N HIS A 127 -0.03 -16.26 9.66
CA HIS A 127 0.06 -16.81 8.32
C HIS A 127 -1.02 -16.27 7.38
N TYR A 128 -2.22 -16.01 7.90
CA TYR A 128 -3.37 -15.59 7.10
C TYR A 128 -4.18 -14.51 7.82
N CYS A 129 -4.73 -13.58 7.07
CA CYS A 129 -5.59 -12.55 7.64
C CYS A 129 -7.02 -13.03 7.92
N THR A 130 -7.42 -14.16 7.32
CA THR A 130 -8.74 -14.78 7.50
C THR A 130 -8.62 -16.26 7.86
N GLU A 131 -9.66 -16.82 8.49
CA GLU A 131 -9.74 -18.25 8.77
C GLU A 131 -9.84 -19.05 7.46
N GLY A 132 -9.18 -20.20 7.41
CA GLY A 132 -9.28 -21.13 6.29
C GLY A 132 -8.03 -21.19 5.40
N GLY A 133 -7.17 -20.20 5.38
CA GLY A 133 -5.93 -20.22 4.62
C GLY A 133 -5.70 -18.98 3.74
N LEU A 134 -4.75 -19.09 2.83
CA LEU A 134 -4.39 -18.01 1.91
C LEU A 134 -5.56 -17.64 1.00
N SER A 135 -5.90 -16.38 0.96
CA SER A 135 -7.10 -15.86 0.29
C SER A 135 -6.84 -14.59 -0.51
N LEU A 136 -7.82 -14.16 -1.28
CA LEU A 136 -7.79 -12.86 -1.94
C LEU A 136 -7.68 -11.70 -0.94
N ASP A 137 -8.18 -11.86 0.29
CA ASP A 137 -8.02 -10.84 1.34
C ASP A 137 -6.56 -10.69 1.76
N ASP A 138 -5.77 -11.78 1.77
CA ASP A 138 -4.33 -11.72 2.07
C ASP A 138 -3.58 -10.96 0.99
N VAL A 139 -3.90 -11.19 -0.27
CA VAL A 139 -3.25 -10.48 -1.39
C VAL A 139 -3.49 -8.97 -1.29
N ASP A 140 -4.75 -8.55 -1.05
CA ASP A 140 -5.11 -7.13 -0.93
C ASP A 140 -4.50 -6.49 0.32
N LEU A 141 -4.59 -7.15 1.47
CA LEU A 141 -4.06 -6.64 2.73
C LEU A 141 -2.53 -6.56 2.69
N TRP A 142 -1.87 -7.65 2.29
CA TRP A 142 -0.41 -7.69 2.27
C TRP A 142 0.19 -6.67 1.30
N ALA A 143 -0.36 -6.50 0.10
CA ALA A 143 0.09 -5.49 -0.85
C ALA A 143 0.04 -4.07 -0.25
N ARG A 144 -0.98 -3.78 0.53
CA ARG A 144 -1.14 -2.51 1.23
C ARG A 144 -0.13 -2.36 2.37
N LEU A 145 0.05 -3.39 3.19
CA LEU A 145 1.02 -3.38 4.29
C LEU A 145 2.45 -3.31 3.76
N ARG A 146 2.76 -4.03 2.68
CA ARG A 146 4.05 -3.92 2.00
C ARG A 146 4.38 -2.49 1.64
N SER A 147 3.40 -1.74 1.15
CA SER A 147 3.60 -0.33 0.80
C SER A 147 3.89 0.57 2.02
N ILE A 148 3.52 0.14 3.23
CA ILE A 148 3.86 0.85 4.47
C ILE A 148 5.35 0.67 4.83
N THR A 149 5.97 -0.42 4.44
CA THR A 149 7.38 -0.70 4.78
C THR A 149 8.39 0.27 4.14
N VAL A 150 7.94 1.16 3.24
CA VAL A 150 8.76 2.26 2.71
C VAL A 150 8.86 3.45 3.69
N ILE A 151 8.03 3.45 4.74
CA ILE A 151 7.96 4.55 5.71
C ILE A 151 8.89 4.20 6.88
N GLY A 152 9.94 4.98 7.08
CA GLY A 152 10.83 4.85 8.23
C GLY A 152 10.13 5.20 9.55
N GLY A 153 10.53 4.57 10.65
CA GLY A 153 10.02 4.89 11.99
C GLY A 153 8.65 4.28 12.34
N VAL A 154 8.14 3.36 11.53
CA VAL A 154 6.90 2.64 11.84
C VAL A 154 7.15 1.54 12.88
N ASP A 155 6.37 1.54 13.96
CA ASP A 155 6.38 0.52 15.00
C ASP A 155 5.39 -0.60 14.64
N TRP A 156 5.94 -1.72 14.19
CA TRP A 156 5.12 -2.86 13.79
C TRP A 156 4.75 -3.74 14.98
N PRO A 157 3.46 -4.04 15.21
CA PRO A 157 3.05 -5.10 16.14
C PRO A 157 3.68 -6.43 15.75
N LYS A 158 4.09 -7.23 16.74
CA LYS A 158 4.85 -8.47 16.48
C LYS A 158 4.08 -9.49 15.64
N GLY A 159 2.78 -9.65 15.88
CA GLY A 159 1.92 -10.57 15.13
C GLY A 159 1.81 -10.14 13.67
N LEU A 160 1.50 -8.87 13.46
CA LEU A 160 1.36 -8.29 12.14
C LEU A 160 2.68 -8.31 11.34
N ARG A 161 3.80 -8.02 12.01
CA ARG A 161 5.11 -8.13 11.35
C ARG A 161 5.41 -9.55 10.92
N LYS A 162 5.12 -10.53 11.77
CA LYS A 162 5.32 -11.94 11.43
C LYS A 162 4.43 -12.40 10.28
N TYR A 163 3.16 -11.94 10.24
CA TYR A 163 2.27 -12.13 9.10
C TYR A 163 2.90 -11.58 7.81
N MET A 164 3.42 -10.36 7.85
CA MET A 164 4.09 -9.73 6.71
C MET A 164 5.28 -10.54 6.21
N ASP A 165 6.15 -10.98 7.14
CA ASP A 165 7.35 -11.74 6.81
C ASP A 165 7.01 -13.11 6.22
N ASN A 166 6.02 -13.80 6.78
CA ASN A 166 5.57 -15.11 6.30
C ASN A 166 5.00 -15.04 4.87
N ILE A 167 4.16 -14.03 4.57
CA ILE A 167 3.64 -13.86 3.19
C ILE A 167 4.77 -13.42 2.24
N SER A 168 5.70 -12.58 2.69
CA SER A 168 6.87 -12.17 1.91
C SER A 168 7.73 -13.38 1.50
N GLU A 169 7.98 -14.28 2.45
CA GLU A 169 8.72 -15.52 2.20
C GLU A 169 7.94 -16.48 1.29
N LEU A 170 6.65 -16.68 1.54
CA LEU A 170 5.79 -17.55 0.74
C LEU A 170 5.71 -17.10 -0.73
N ALA A 171 5.61 -15.80 -0.96
CA ALA A 171 5.47 -15.22 -2.29
C ALA A 171 6.82 -14.95 -2.99
N ASP A 172 7.94 -15.08 -2.30
CA ASP A 172 9.27 -14.64 -2.76
C ASP A 172 9.28 -13.17 -3.22
N VAL A 173 8.54 -12.32 -2.50
CA VAL A 173 8.42 -10.90 -2.79
C VAL A 173 8.90 -10.09 -1.59
N PRO A 174 10.04 -9.38 -1.68
CA PRO A 174 10.58 -8.64 -0.55
C PRO A 174 9.72 -7.43 -0.17
N THR A 175 9.77 -7.07 1.10
CA THR A 175 9.28 -5.77 1.60
C THR A 175 10.22 -4.64 1.18
N TYR A 176 9.83 -3.38 1.46
CA TYR A 176 10.64 -2.20 1.15
C TYR A 176 11.47 -1.70 2.34
N ASP A 177 11.60 -2.47 3.42
CA ASP A 177 12.34 -2.05 4.63
C ASP A 177 13.76 -1.56 4.33
N GLY A 178 14.47 -2.22 3.41
CA GLY A 178 15.83 -1.82 3.00
C GLY A 178 15.91 -0.47 2.27
N MET A 179 14.79 0.12 1.95
CA MET A 179 14.65 1.38 1.21
C MET A 179 13.82 2.41 1.99
N ALA A 180 13.47 2.10 3.25
CA ALA A 180 12.63 2.96 4.08
C ALA A 180 13.32 4.29 4.41
N ILE A 181 12.53 5.37 4.34
CA ILE A 181 12.96 6.73 4.67
C ILE A 181 11.93 7.44 5.54
#